data_392a8b1f6c006c0fba640e1cac4379ff
#
_entry.id   392a8b1f6c006c0fba640e1cac4379ff
#
_cell.length_a   1.000
_cell.length_b   1.000
_cell.length_c   1.000
_cell.angle_alpha   90.00
_cell.angle_beta   90.00
_cell.angle_gamma   90.00
#
_symmetry.space_group_name_H-M   'P 1'
#
loop_
_entity.id
_entity.type
_entity.pdbx_description
1 polymer ?
#
loop_
_entity_poly.entity_id
_entity_poly.type
_entity_poly.pdbx_seq_one_letter_code
_entity_poly.pdbx_strand_id
1 'polypeptide(L)'
;MTKGTFTVMLGQVFRYGVVGVLNNLLLTGSEAQKTEYLAKVLAGYRFGNAFSEAKSKTVTAFETRIRFDGDSAVLDGEKAYCTGALFAHIVPVAGVDELNRPFVAFVPRDTPGLQVIDSWDGFGQRITASGKVLLDGVRVPASAVIPAWKAYDQPTADGPVSQIIQAAVDTGIARGAFAETLRVARLARPWADSG
;
A
#
# COMPACT_ATOMS: atom_id res chain seq x y z
N MET A 1 20.17 -7.12 10.48
CA MET A 1 18.73 -7.32 10.16
C MET A 1 18.35 -8.73 10.56
N THR A 2 17.38 -8.93 11.41
CA THR A 2 16.91 -10.28 11.77
C THR A 2 16.08 -10.87 10.61
N LYS A 3 16.11 -12.21 10.45
CA LYS A 3 15.33 -12.90 9.40
C LYS A 3 13.83 -12.54 9.43
N GLY A 4 13.26 -12.31 10.62
CA GLY A 4 11.87 -11.91 10.79
C GLY A 4 11.53 -10.53 10.19
N THR A 5 12.41 -9.56 10.33
CA THR A 5 12.22 -8.21 9.79
C THR A 5 12.13 -8.19 8.26
N PHE A 6 12.98 -8.99 7.59
CA PHE A 6 12.97 -9.12 6.14
C PHE A 6 11.67 -9.77 5.63
N THR A 7 11.18 -10.80 6.31
CA THR A 7 9.93 -11.50 5.95
C THR A 7 8.72 -10.59 6.06
N VAL A 8 8.63 -9.76 7.11
CA VAL A 8 7.55 -8.78 7.28
C VAL A 8 7.58 -7.74 6.16
N MET A 9 8.75 -7.22 5.82
CA MET A 9 8.88 -6.25 4.72
C MET A 9 8.41 -6.84 3.38
N LEU A 10 8.86 -8.04 3.04
CA LEU A 10 8.44 -8.71 1.81
C LEU A 10 6.91 -8.93 1.79
N GLY A 11 6.33 -9.41 2.89
CA GLY A 11 4.90 -9.63 3.00
C GLY A 11 4.09 -8.37 2.76
N GLN A 12 4.44 -7.26 3.37
CA GLN A 12 3.72 -6.00 3.22
C GLN A 12 3.87 -5.38 1.82
N VAL A 13 5.08 -5.34 1.28
CA VAL A 13 5.31 -4.81 -0.07
C VAL A 13 4.60 -5.67 -1.12
N PHE A 14 4.66 -7.00 -0.97
CA PHE A 14 3.97 -7.92 -1.87
C PHE A 14 2.45 -7.76 -1.78
N ARG A 15 1.90 -7.66 -0.57
CA ARG A 15 0.45 -7.50 -0.35
C ARG A 15 -0.11 -6.26 -1.04
N TYR A 16 0.52 -5.11 -0.84
CA TYR A 16 -0.01 -3.85 -1.38
C TYR A 16 0.37 -3.61 -2.83
N GLY A 17 1.63 -3.83 -3.19
CA GLY A 17 2.13 -3.53 -4.52
C GLY A 17 1.73 -4.56 -5.58
N VAL A 18 1.63 -5.84 -5.22
CA VAL A 18 1.36 -6.91 -6.19
C VAL A 18 -0.08 -7.40 -6.10
N VAL A 19 -0.56 -7.74 -4.90
CA VAL A 19 -1.90 -8.34 -4.78
C VAL A 19 -2.99 -7.28 -4.94
N GLY A 20 -2.98 -6.21 -4.11
CA GLY A 20 -4.07 -5.23 -4.11
C GLY A 20 -4.16 -4.40 -5.39
N VAL A 21 -3.03 -3.86 -5.86
CA VAL A 21 -3.00 -2.95 -7.01
C VAL A 21 -3.19 -3.69 -8.33
N LEU A 22 -2.46 -4.80 -8.51
CA LEU A 22 -2.53 -5.54 -9.77
C LEU A 22 -3.87 -6.27 -9.91
N ASN A 23 -4.48 -6.72 -8.82
CA ASN A 23 -5.80 -7.31 -8.89
C ASN A 23 -6.86 -6.31 -9.36
N ASN A 24 -6.85 -5.07 -8.83
CA ASN A 24 -7.70 -4.00 -9.34
C ASN A 24 -7.46 -3.73 -10.84
N LEU A 25 -6.20 -3.69 -11.27
CA LEU A 25 -5.86 -3.54 -12.68
C LEU A 25 -6.42 -4.69 -13.54
N LEU A 26 -6.27 -5.94 -13.08
CA LEU A 26 -6.77 -7.10 -13.81
C LEU A 26 -8.29 -7.11 -13.92
N LEU A 27 -9.00 -6.67 -12.87
CA LEU A 27 -10.47 -6.65 -12.85
C LEU A 27 -11.06 -5.48 -13.65
N THR A 28 -10.45 -4.29 -13.59
CA THR A 28 -11.09 -3.06 -14.05
C THR A 28 -10.31 -2.28 -15.11
N GLY A 29 -9.04 -2.62 -15.30
CA GLY A 29 -8.20 -1.99 -16.32
C GLY A 29 -8.56 -2.43 -17.74
N SER A 30 -8.34 -1.55 -18.71
CA SER A 30 -8.40 -1.90 -20.14
C SER A 30 -7.23 -2.82 -20.53
N GLU A 31 -7.33 -3.53 -21.65
CA GLU A 31 -6.26 -4.39 -22.15
C GLU A 31 -4.96 -3.60 -22.41
N ALA A 32 -5.06 -2.35 -22.87
CA ALA A 32 -3.89 -1.49 -23.02
C ALA A 32 -3.20 -1.20 -21.68
N GLN A 33 -3.98 -0.87 -20.63
CA GLN A 33 -3.45 -0.64 -19.28
C GLN A 33 -2.83 -1.91 -18.69
N LYS A 34 -3.49 -3.05 -18.84
CA LYS A 34 -2.95 -4.35 -18.41
C LYS A 34 -1.61 -4.64 -19.09
N THR A 35 -1.55 -4.49 -20.42
CA THR A 35 -0.32 -4.72 -21.20
C THR A 35 0.81 -3.80 -20.72
N GLU A 36 0.54 -2.51 -20.54
CA GLU A 36 1.53 -1.53 -20.10
C GLU A 36 2.06 -1.83 -18.71
N TYR A 37 1.17 -1.96 -17.71
CA TYR A 37 1.61 -2.07 -16.32
C TYR A 37 2.15 -3.45 -15.96
N LEU A 38 1.63 -4.53 -16.57
CA LEU A 38 2.19 -5.87 -16.37
C LEU A 38 3.59 -5.98 -16.99
N ALA A 39 3.82 -5.37 -18.16
CA ALA A 39 5.17 -5.30 -18.74
C ALA A 39 6.15 -4.57 -17.81
N LYS A 40 5.73 -3.48 -17.16
CA LYS A 40 6.54 -2.77 -16.15
C LYS A 40 6.85 -3.65 -14.94
N VAL A 41 5.88 -4.44 -14.46
CA VAL A 41 6.12 -5.40 -13.37
C VAL A 41 7.19 -6.43 -13.77
N LEU A 42 7.07 -7.02 -14.96
CA LEU A 42 8.05 -7.98 -15.48
C LEU A 42 9.43 -7.36 -15.69
N ALA A 43 9.50 -6.06 -15.99
CA ALA A 43 10.74 -5.30 -16.08
C ALA A 43 11.33 -4.88 -14.72
N GLY A 44 10.72 -5.29 -13.59
CA GLY A 44 11.21 -5.02 -12.25
C GLY A 44 10.78 -3.68 -11.67
N TYR A 45 9.81 -3.00 -12.25
CA TYR A 45 9.25 -1.79 -11.65
C TYR A 45 8.55 -2.12 -10.33
N ARG A 46 8.84 -1.31 -9.31
CA ARG A 46 8.19 -1.41 -8.01
C ARG A 46 6.98 -0.49 -7.95
N PHE A 47 5.87 -1.04 -7.48
CA PHE A 47 4.66 -0.30 -7.21
C PHE A 47 4.55 -0.08 -5.69
N GLY A 48 4.28 1.17 -5.29
CA GLY A 48 4.02 1.51 -3.90
C GLY A 48 2.55 1.38 -3.54
N ASN A 49 2.17 2.02 -2.46
CA ASN A 49 0.78 2.12 -2.00
C ASN A 49 0.52 3.55 -1.50
N ALA A 50 -0.56 4.17 -1.96
CA ALA A 50 -1.04 5.46 -1.48
C ALA A 50 -2.58 5.44 -1.43
N PHE A 51 -3.13 4.59 -0.54
CA PHE A 51 -4.57 4.36 -0.44
C PHE A 51 -5.15 4.99 0.82
N SER A 52 -4.58 4.73 1.99
CA SER A 52 -5.11 5.14 3.29
C SER A 52 -4.98 6.65 3.52
N GLU A 53 -5.89 7.20 4.31
CA GLU A 53 -5.89 8.58 4.76
C GLU A 53 -6.02 8.65 6.28
N ALA A 54 -5.22 9.47 6.94
CA ALA A 54 -5.19 9.51 8.41
C ALA A 54 -6.47 10.08 9.03
N LYS A 55 -7.18 10.92 8.31
CA LYS A 55 -8.36 11.63 8.80
C LYS A 55 -9.68 11.04 8.32
N SER A 56 -9.67 10.06 7.43
CA SER A 56 -10.89 9.48 6.89
C SER A 56 -11.66 8.70 7.96
N LYS A 57 -12.99 8.79 7.93
CA LYS A 57 -13.87 8.11 8.89
C LYS A 57 -13.86 6.58 8.74
N THR A 58 -13.60 6.10 7.54
CA THR A 58 -13.51 4.68 7.20
C THR A 58 -12.43 4.47 6.15
N VAL A 59 -11.98 3.24 5.97
CA VAL A 59 -10.94 2.89 4.98
C VAL A 59 -11.34 3.14 3.52
N THR A 60 -12.62 3.39 3.26
CA THR A 60 -13.17 3.66 1.92
C THR A 60 -13.67 5.09 1.73
N ALA A 61 -13.67 5.92 2.79
CA ALA A 61 -14.11 7.31 2.73
C ALA A 61 -12.92 8.21 2.35
N PHE A 62 -12.56 8.23 1.06
CA PHE A 62 -11.45 9.04 0.58
C PHE A 62 -11.81 10.53 0.49
N GLU A 63 -10.91 11.38 0.98
CA GLU A 63 -10.93 12.84 0.78
C GLU A 63 -10.12 13.25 -0.47
N THR A 64 -9.15 12.41 -0.88
CA THR A 64 -8.36 12.61 -2.10
C THR A 64 -9.26 12.64 -3.33
N ARG A 65 -9.14 13.71 -4.13
CA ARG A 65 -9.93 13.94 -5.33
C ARG A 65 -9.19 13.60 -6.60
N ILE A 66 -9.89 13.01 -7.55
CA ILE A 66 -9.43 12.75 -8.91
C ILE A 66 -10.43 13.42 -9.86
N ARG A 67 -10.00 14.50 -10.51
CA ARG A 67 -10.82 15.26 -11.48
C ARG A 67 -10.33 14.94 -12.88
N PHE A 68 -11.23 14.54 -13.74
CA PHE A 68 -10.92 14.34 -15.16
C PHE A 68 -11.01 15.68 -15.90
N ASP A 69 -9.98 15.98 -16.72
CA ASP A 69 -9.84 17.20 -17.50
C ASP A 69 -9.35 16.80 -18.92
N GLY A 70 -10.30 16.53 -19.80
CA GLY A 70 -10.03 15.99 -21.14
C GLY A 70 -9.29 14.65 -21.06
N ASP A 71 -8.12 14.59 -21.71
CA ASP A 71 -7.26 13.40 -21.74
C ASP A 71 -6.34 13.27 -20.50
N SER A 72 -6.57 14.10 -19.49
CA SER A 72 -5.80 14.11 -18.24
C SER A 72 -6.69 13.86 -17.02
N ALA A 73 -6.08 13.47 -15.94
CA ALA A 73 -6.65 13.48 -14.60
C ALA A 73 -5.75 14.27 -13.65
N VAL A 74 -6.36 15.06 -12.76
CA VAL A 74 -5.69 15.89 -11.76
C VAL A 74 -6.03 15.34 -10.38
N LEU A 75 -5.00 15.13 -9.56
CA LEU A 75 -5.13 14.57 -8.23
C LEU A 75 -4.72 15.59 -7.17
N ASP A 76 -5.55 15.71 -6.13
CA ASP A 76 -5.30 16.54 -4.95
C ASP A 76 -5.64 15.78 -3.69
N GLY A 77 -4.77 15.81 -2.68
CA GLY A 77 -5.01 15.17 -1.39
C GLY A 77 -3.77 14.79 -0.60
N GLU A 78 -4.00 14.12 0.52
CA GLU A 78 -2.95 13.59 1.40
C GLU A 78 -3.22 12.12 1.71
N LYS A 79 -2.19 11.29 1.59
CA LYS A 79 -2.22 9.87 1.95
C LYS A 79 -1.28 9.59 3.12
N ALA A 80 -1.66 8.61 3.93
CA ALA A 80 -0.88 8.14 5.07
C ALA A 80 -0.67 6.62 4.99
N TYR A 81 0.31 6.13 5.71
CA TYR A 81 0.66 4.69 5.71
C TYR A 81 0.98 4.16 4.32
N CYS A 82 1.71 4.96 3.53
CA CYS A 82 2.00 4.68 2.12
C CYS A 82 3.16 3.69 2.00
N THR A 83 2.90 2.44 2.37
CA THR A 83 3.89 1.36 2.39
C THR A 83 4.56 1.19 1.03
N GLY A 84 5.89 1.25 1.01
CA GLY A 84 6.71 1.06 -0.19
C GLY A 84 6.73 2.24 -1.16
N ALA A 85 5.94 3.31 -0.96
CA ALA A 85 5.91 4.46 -1.86
C ALA A 85 7.27 5.16 -1.98
N LEU A 86 8.06 5.20 -0.90
CA LEU A 86 9.38 5.84 -0.89
C LEU A 86 10.34 5.21 -1.92
N PHE A 87 10.21 3.92 -2.18
CA PHE A 87 11.08 3.14 -3.08
C PHE A 87 10.40 2.74 -4.38
N ALA A 88 9.20 3.24 -4.63
CA ALA A 88 8.43 2.91 -5.81
C ALA A 88 8.94 3.64 -7.06
N HIS A 89 8.75 3.03 -8.23
CA HIS A 89 8.83 3.69 -9.53
C HIS A 89 7.47 4.28 -9.91
N ILE A 90 6.39 3.62 -9.47
CA ILE A 90 5.02 4.05 -9.68
C ILE A 90 4.30 4.00 -8.33
N VAL A 91 3.57 5.05 -8.01
CA VAL A 91 2.74 5.16 -6.80
C VAL A 91 1.27 5.09 -7.22
N PRO A 92 0.61 3.93 -7.04
CA PRO A 92 -0.84 3.85 -7.20
C PRO A 92 -1.54 4.64 -6.10
N VAL A 93 -2.36 5.59 -6.51
CA VAL A 93 -3.09 6.51 -5.63
C VAL A 93 -4.57 6.24 -5.73
N ALA A 94 -5.22 5.89 -4.61
CA ALA A 94 -6.67 5.79 -4.53
C ALA A 94 -7.28 7.18 -4.27
N GLY A 95 -8.37 7.48 -4.93
CA GLY A 95 -9.14 8.70 -4.74
C GLY A 95 -10.54 8.55 -5.30
N VAL A 96 -11.35 9.59 -5.19
CA VAL A 96 -12.72 9.60 -5.69
C VAL A 96 -12.94 10.74 -6.67
N ASP A 97 -13.84 10.51 -7.62
CA ASP A 97 -14.32 11.54 -8.52
C ASP A 97 -15.39 12.43 -7.86
N GLU A 98 -16.00 13.33 -8.63
CA GLU A 98 -17.07 14.24 -8.19
C GLU A 98 -18.33 13.50 -7.74
N LEU A 99 -18.54 12.27 -8.22
CA LEU A 99 -19.65 11.41 -7.82
C LEU A 99 -19.29 10.49 -6.65
N ASN A 100 -18.12 10.70 -6.00
CA ASN A 100 -17.56 9.85 -4.96
C ASN A 100 -17.33 8.39 -5.39
N ARG A 101 -17.12 8.12 -6.68
CA ARG A 101 -16.76 6.80 -7.18
C ARG A 101 -15.25 6.60 -7.01
N PRO A 102 -14.79 5.49 -6.44
CA PRO A 102 -13.36 5.23 -6.25
C PRO A 102 -12.64 4.87 -7.54
N PHE A 103 -11.49 5.49 -7.75
CA PHE A 103 -10.54 5.24 -8.82
C PHE A 103 -9.15 4.99 -8.25
N VAL A 104 -8.28 4.37 -9.03
CA VAL A 104 -6.85 4.26 -8.76
C VAL A 104 -6.08 4.85 -9.92
N ALA A 105 -5.23 5.84 -9.65
CA ALA A 105 -4.32 6.44 -10.60
C ALA A 105 -2.91 5.89 -10.43
N PHE A 106 -2.27 5.47 -11.50
CA PHE A 106 -0.87 5.03 -11.52
C PHE A 106 0.04 6.22 -11.77
N VAL A 107 0.62 6.78 -10.72
CA VAL A 107 1.42 8.01 -10.77
C VAL A 107 2.91 7.67 -10.79
N PRO A 108 3.67 8.03 -11.83
CA PRO A 108 5.13 7.93 -11.80
C PRO A 108 5.72 8.71 -10.62
N ARG A 109 6.77 8.18 -9.99
CA ARG A 109 7.33 8.71 -8.75
C ARG A 109 7.84 10.16 -8.85
N ASP A 110 8.26 10.56 -10.03
CA ASP A 110 8.83 11.87 -10.37
C ASP A 110 7.82 12.86 -10.97
N THR A 111 6.52 12.53 -10.94
CA THR A 111 5.46 13.41 -11.44
C THR A 111 5.43 14.71 -10.64
N PRO A 112 5.44 15.88 -11.27
CA PRO A 112 5.31 17.17 -10.59
C PRO A 112 4.07 17.22 -9.68
N GLY A 113 4.22 17.78 -8.48
CA GLY A 113 3.16 17.86 -7.48
C GLY A 113 3.06 16.61 -6.58
N LEU A 114 3.70 15.50 -6.94
CA LEU A 114 3.77 14.32 -6.08
C LEU A 114 4.96 14.46 -5.12
N GLN A 115 4.69 14.40 -3.82
CA GLN A 115 5.72 14.35 -2.78
C GLN A 115 5.54 13.08 -1.94
N VAL A 116 6.57 12.25 -1.86
CA VAL A 116 6.61 11.09 -0.96
C VAL A 116 7.55 11.43 0.20
N ILE A 117 6.99 11.48 1.39
CA ILE A 117 7.67 11.96 2.60
C ILE A 117 8.05 10.77 3.46
N ASP A 118 9.34 10.67 3.79
CA ASP A 118 9.85 9.70 4.76
C ASP A 118 9.54 10.18 6.19
N SER A 119 8.32 9.90 6.62
CA SER A 119 7.79 10.27 7.94
C SER A 119 7.37 9.05 8.77
N TRP A 120 7.79 7.85 8.38
CA TRP A 120 7.45 6.64 9.10
C TRP A 120 8.32 6.48 10.36
N ASP A 121 7.71 6.61 11.54
CA ASP A 121 8.35 6.47 12.85
C ASP A 121 7.62 5.46 13.76
N GLY A 122 7.23 4.32 13.20
CA GLY A 122 6.66 3.21 13.97
C GLY A 122 7.74 2.48 14.78
N PHE A 123 7.42 2.04 16.01
CA PHE A 123 8.37 1.25 16.80
C PHE A 123 8.61 -0.14 16.17
N GLY A 124 7.61 -0.70 15.45
CA GLY A 124 7.71 -1.93 14.66
C GLY A 124 7.66 -1.66 13.16
N GLN A 125 7.96 -2.66 12.34
CA GLN A 125 7.93 -2.58 10.86
C GLN A 125 8.65 -1.35 10.28
N ARG A 126 9.74 -0.92 10.91
CA ARG A 126 10.44 0.34 10.61
C ARG A 126 10.91 0.47 9.16
N ILE A 127 11.18 -0.65 8.51
CA ILE A 127 11.72 -0.72 7.14
C ILE A 127 10.66 -0.68 6.04
N THR A 128 9.38 -0.61 6.37
CA THR A 128 8.29 -0.52 5.37
C THR A 128 8.18 0.88 4.77
N ALA A 129 8.84 1.89 5.38
CA ALA A 129 8.82 3.27 4.95
C ALA A 129 7.38 3.75 4.65
N SER A 130 6.46 3.45 5.60
CA SER A 130 5.02 3.70 5.43
C SER A 130 4.66 5.16 5.75
N GLY A 131 5.40 6.11 5.18
CA GLY A 131 5.23 7.54 5.37
C GLY A 131 3.99 8.12 4.67
N LYS A 132 4.08 9.39 4.33
CA LYS A 132 3.00 10.16 3.68
C LYS A 132 3.24 10.34 2.20
N VAL A 133 2.14 10.56 1.47
CA VAL A 133 2.15 11.05 0.09
C VAL A 133 1.26 12.28 0.02
N LEU A 134 1.82 13.38 -0.49
CA LEU A 134 1.07 14.60 -0.77
C LEU A 134 0.88 14.74 -2.29
N LEU A 135 -0.28 15.21 -2.66
CA LEU A 135 -0.74 15.40 -4.04
C LEU A 135 -1.22 16.85 -4.15
N ASP A 136 -0.51 17.66 -4.92
CA ASP A 136 -0.81 19.06 -5.17
C ASP A 136 -0.90 19.27 -6.69
N GLY A 137 -2.10 19.21 -7.23
CA GLY A 137 -2.33 19.34 -8.66
C GLY A 137 -1.60 18.29 -9.51
N VAL A 138 -1.39 17.08 -8.99
CA VAL A 138 -0.68 16.02 -9.72
C VAL A 138 -1.44 15.65 -10.98
N ARG A 139 -0.81 15.83 -12.14
CA ARG A 139 -1.43 15.57 -13.43
C ARG A 139 -0.88 14.29 -14.06
N VAL A 140 -1.77 13.39 -14.45
CA VAL A 140 -1.46 12.17 -15.18
C VAL A 140 -2.37 12.03 -16.41
N PRO A 141 -2.00 11.25 -17.44
CA PRO A 141 -2.95 10.89 -18.49
C PRO A 141 -4.17 10.19 -17.93
N ALA A 142 -5.37 10.46 -18.47
CA ALA A 142 -6.58 9.75 -18.04
C ALA A 142 -6.48 8.23 -18.23
N SER A 143 -5.69 7.80 -19.22
CA SER A 143 -5.33 6.39 -19.45
C SER A 143 -4.52 5.75 -18.31
N ALA A 144 -3.93 6.55 -17.40
CA ALA A 144 -3.26 6.04 -16.22
C ALA A 144 -4.21 5.79 -15.03
N VAL A 145 -5.52 6.00 -15.20
CA VAL A 145 -6.53 5.88 -14.14
C VAL A 145 -7.46 4.72 -14.43
N ILE A 146 -7.67 3.84 -13.44
CA ILE A 146 -8.62 2.72 -13.54
C ILE A 146 -9.84 2.93 -12.65
N PRO A 147 -11.03 2.52 -13.09
CA PRO A 147 -12.28 2.67 -12.34
C PRO A 147 -12.43 1.56 -11.28
N ALA A 148 -11.75 1.72 -10.15
CA ALA A 148 -11.71 0.72 -9.07
C ALA A 148 -13.10 0.36 -8.53
N TRP A 149 -14.07 1.26 -8.61
CA TRP A 149 -15.45 1.00 -8.19
C TRP A 149 -16.12 -0.17 -8.94
N LYS A 150 -15.68 -0.46 -10.17
CA LYS A 150 -16.20 -1.59 -10.95
C LYS A 150 -15.77 -2.96 -10.42
N ALA A 151 -14.73 -3.01 -9.58
CA ALA A 151 -14.29 -4.25 -8.96
C ALA A 151 -15.25 -4.75 -7.88
N TYR A 152 -16.02 -3.86 -7.24
CA TYR A 152 -16.95 -4.22 -6.17
C TYR A 152 -18.14 -5.08 -6.65
N ASP A 153 -18.47 -4.99 -7.93
CA ASP A 153 -19.57 -5.75 -8.53
C ASP A 153 -19.12 -7.14 -9.05
N GLN A 154 -17.85 -7.49 -8.83
CA GLN A 154 -17.28 -8.73 -9.34
C GLN A 154 -16.84 -9.67 -8.20
N PRO A 155 -17.06 -10.98 -8.33
CA PRO A 155 -16.47 -11.95 -7.39
C PRO A 155 -14.95 -11.86 -7.45
N THR A 156 -14.31 -11.66 -6.31
CA THR A 156 -12.85 -11.56 -6.23
C THR A 156 -12.33 -12.28 -5.00
N ALA A 157 -11.14 -12.88 -5.12
CA ALA A 157 -10.39 -13.46 -4.01
C ALA A 157 -9.44 -12.45 -3.33
N ASP A 158 -9.42 -11.17 -3.78
CA ASP A 158 -8.47 -10.17 -3.31
C ASP A 158 -8.53 -9.97 -1.78
N GLY A 159 -9.72 -9.76 -1.25
CA GLY A 159 -9.93 -9.64 0.19
C GLY A 159 -9.42 -10.85 0.98
N PRO A 160 -9.90 -12.07 0.70
CA PRO A 160 -9.42 -13.29 1.33
C PRO A 160 -7.92 -13.51 1.22
N VAL A 161 -7.32 -13.32 0.04
CA VAL A 161 -5.87 -13.47 -0.17
C VAL A 161 -5.10 -12.43 0.64
N SER A 162 -5.53 -11.17 0.64
CA SER A 162 -4.92 -10.12 1.44
C SER A 162 -4.99 -10.42 2.93
N GLN A 163 -6.11 -10.96 3.43
CA GLN A 163 -6.28 -11.34 4.84
C GLN A 163 -5.39 -12.52 5.25
N ILE A 164 -5.27 -13.54 4.41
CA ILE A 164 -4.38 -14.69 4.67
C ILE A 164 -2.92 -14.25 4.76
N ILE A 165 -2.48 -13.37 3.86
CA ILE A 165 -1.12 -12.83 3.89
C ILE A 165 -0.88 -12.04 5.19
N GLN A 166 -1.84 -11.21 5.60
CA GLN A 166 -1.74 -10.47 6.86
C GLN A 166 -1.67 -11.41 8.06
N ALA A 167 -2.55 -12.41 8.12
CA ALA A 167 -2.55 -13.40 9.21
C ALA A 167 -1.22 -14.16 9.29
N ALA A 168 -0.61 -14.49 8.16
CA ALA A 168 0.71 -15.13 8.11
C ALA A 168 1.81 -14.22 8.64
N VAL A 169 1.78 -12.92 8.32
CA VAL A 169 2.72 -11.92 8.86
C VAL A 169 2.58 -11.82 10.38
N ASP A 170 1.36 -11.66 10.88
CA ASP A 170 1.08 -11.50 12.31
C ASP A 170 1.46 -12.77 13.09
N THR A 171 1.16 -13.95 12.54
CA THR A 171 1.59 -15.23 13.12
C THR A 171 3.12 -15.35 13.19
N GLY A 172 3.81 -14.91 12.15
CA GLY A 172 5.28 -14.90 12.13
C GLY A 172 5.88 -13.99 13.20
N ILE A 173 5.30 -12.80 13.39
CA ILE A 173 5.69 -11.85 14.45
C ILE A 173 5.43 -12.47 15.84
N ALA A 174 4.25 -13.03 16.07
CA ALA A 174 3.88 -13.66 17.35
C ALA A 174 4.81 -14.82 17.71
N ARG A 175 5.12 -15.70 16.73
CA ARG A 175 6.09 -16.80 16.94
C ARG A 175 7.50 -16.30 17.28
N GLY A 176 7.96 -15.24 16.60
CA GLY A 176 9.25 -14.62 16.89
C GLY A 176 9.31 -14.02 18.29
N ALA A 177 8.28 -13.28 18.68
CA ALA A 177 8.16 -12.70 20.02
C ALA A 177 8.11 -13.79 21.12
N PHE A 178 7.35 -14.85 20.90
CA PHE A 178 7.26 -15.98 21.84
C PHE A 178 8.62 -16.68 22.00
N ALA A 179 9.31 -16.97 20.92
CA ALA A 179 10.62 -17.61 20.98
C ALA A 179 11.63 -16.75 21.75
N GLU A 180 11.62 -15.43 21.53
CA GLU A 180 12.51 -14.50 22.24
C GLU A 180 12.12 -14.39 23.72
N THR A 181 10.82 -14.36 24.05
CA THR A 181 10.34 -14.38 25.44
C THR A 181 10.85 -15.61 26.18
N LEU A 182 10.74 -16.81 25.59
CA LEU A 182 11.27 -18.03 26.18
C LEU A 182 12.79 -17.97 26.41
N ARG A 183 13.52 -17.38 25.44
CA ARG A 183 14.96 -17.20 25.59
C ARG A 183 15.30 -16.30 26.77
N VAL A 184 14.65 -15.16 26.87
CA VAL A 184 14.86 -14.18 27.95
C VAL A 184 14.44 -14.76 29.30
N ALA A 185 13.28 -15.42 29.38
CA ALA A 185 12.78 -16.02 30.61
C ALA A 185 13.76 -17.07 31.19
N ARG A 186 14.44 -17.84 30.33
CA ARG A 186 15.45 -18.82 30.78
C ARG A 186 16.73 -18.17 31.33
N LEU A 187 17.00 -16.91 30.98
CA LEU A 187 18.16 -16.16 31.44
C LEU A 187 17.83 -15.23 32.62
N ALA A 188 16.54 -14.96 32.83
CA ALA A 188 16.07 -14.10 33.92
C ALA A 188 16.33 -14.76 35.28
N ARG A 189 16.87 -13.99 36.22
CA ARG A 189 16.91 -14.38 37.62
C ARG A 189 15.57 -14.09 38.28
N PRO A 190 15.15 -14.87 39.27
CA PRO A 190 13.95 -14.56 40.06
C PRO A 190 14.02 -13.13 40.58
N TRP A 191 12.92 -12.40 40.54
CA TRP A 191 12.82 -11.00 41.03
C TRP A 191 13.00 -10.93 42.56
N ALA A 192 12.50 -11.91 43.26
CA ALA A 192 12.59 -12.00 44.71
C ALA A 192 12.98 -13.42 45.09
N ASP A 193 13.65 -13.55 46.25
CA ASP A 193 13.78 -14.82 46.94
C ASP A 193 12.37 -15.28 47.31
N SER A 194 11.81 -16.15 46.47
CA SER A 194 10.63 -16.92 46.86
C SER A 194 11.12 -17.99 47.84
N GLY A 195 11.25 -17.56 49.09
CA GLY A 195 11.45 -18.46 50.18
C GLY A 195 10.24 -19.36 50.43
#